data_8e9d336fb64bed40b2b4f8b55d281580
#
_entry.id   8e9d336fb64bed40b2b4f8b55d281580
#
_cell.length_a   1.000
_cell.length_b   1.000
_cell.length_c   1.000
_cell.angle_alpha   90.00
_cell.angle_beta   90.00
_cell.angle_gamma   90.00
#
_symmetry.space_group_name_H-M   'P 1'
#
loop_
_entity.id
_entity.type
_entity.pdbx_description
1 polymer ?
#
loop_
_entity_poly.entity_id
_entity_poly.type
_entity_poly.pdbx_seq_one_letter_code
_entity_poly.pdbx_strand_id
1 'polypeptide(L)'
;MSPTKKGASVKPDRTLDLIGFYCPIPVYRTREETDKMKVGQVLEVLVDDPAAEEDITRWTKRTGQEILSFDKESDGRLRFIIRKKK
;
A
#
# COMPACT_ATOMS: atom_id res chain seq x y z
N MET A 1 -11.19 5.43 20.70
CA MET A 1 -11.12 5.26 20.09
C MET A 1 -11.31 4.89 19.17
N SER A 2 -11.46 4.83 18.83
CA SER A 2 -11.57 4.58 18.03
C SER A 2 -11.78 4.30 17.14
N PRO A 3 -11.84 4.08 16.69
CA PRO A 3 -12.15 3.87 15.75
C PRO A 3 -12.26 3.28 14.75
N THR A 4 -12.26 2.84 14.63
CA THR A 4 -12.22 2.38 13.85
C THR A 4 -12.44 2.08 12.89
N LYS A 5 -12.53 1.87 12.38
CA LYS A 5 -12.87 1.76 11.34
C LYS A 5 -12.56 0.71 10.58
N LYS A 6 -12.97 0.27 9.90
CA LYS A 6 -12.84 -0.57 8.95
C LYS A 6 -11.56 -1.17 8.91
N GLY A 7 -11.18 -2.24 8.50
CA GLY A 7 -9.88 -2.80 8.38
C GLY A 7 -8.89 -2.17 9.31
N ALA A 8 -9.36 -1.26 10.08
CA ALA A 8 -8.53 -0.44 10.92
C ALA A 8 -7.89 -1.20 12.05
N SER A 9 -8.31 -2.41 12.27
CA SER A 9 -7.70 -3.24 13.30
C SER A 9 -6.27 -3.60 12.96
N VAL A 10 -5.86 -3.43 11.72
CA VAL A 10 -4.51 -3.77 11.30
C VAL A 10 -3.63 -2.54 11.40
N LYS A 11 -2.56 -2.66 12.17
CA LYS A 11 -1.58 -1.58 12.29
C LYS A 11 -0.43 -1.85 11.36
N PRO A 12 -0.07 -0.90 10.49
CA PRO A 12 1.06 -1.10 9.61
C PRO A 12 2.37 -1.08 10.39
N ASP A 13 3.29 -1.92 9.99
CA ASP A 13 4.63 -1.92 10.55
C ASP A 13 5.47 -0.81 9.93
N ARG A 14 5.12 -0.39 8.72
CA ARG A 14 5.81 0.67 8.01
C ARG A 14 4.80 1.49 7.22
N THR A 15 5.10 2.76 7.04
CA THR A 15 4.29 3.65 6.22
C THR A 15 5.18 4.26 5.16
N LEU A 16 4.73 4.19 3.91
CA LEU A 16 5.45 4.73 2.77
C LEU A 16 4.62 5.84 2.15
N ASP A 17 5.08 7.06 2.27
CA ASP A 17 4.37 8.22 1.75
C ASP A 17 4.92 8.54 0.37
N LEU A 18 4.10 8.29 -0.64
CA LEU A 18 4.48 8.50 -2.03
C LEU A 18 3.59 9.56 -2.69
N ILE A 19 3.00 10.42 -1.88
CA ILE A 19 2.20 11.53 -2.41
C ILE A 19 3.11 12.41 -3.26
N GLY A 20 2.68 12.72 -4.47
CA GLY A 20 3.45 13.56 -5.38
C GLY A 20 4.32 12.79 -6.36
N PHE A 21 4.43 11.47 -6.19
CA PHE A 21 5.19 10.65 -7.13
C PHE A 21 4.26 10.04 -8.16
N TYR A 22 4.75 9.81 -9.36
CA TYR A 22 3.97 9.29 -10.46
C TYR A 22 4.54 7.97 -10.96
N CYS A 23 3.69 7.19 -11.62
CA CYS A 23 4.07 5.93 -12.22
C CYS A 23 5.31 6.11 -13.10
N PRO A 24 6.30 5.22 -13.01
CA PRO A 24 6.27 3.95 -12.27
C PRO A 24 6.86 4.02 -10.85
N ILE A 25 7.15 5.22 -10.36
CA ILE A 25 7.84 5.40 -9.10
C ILE A 25 7.11 4.75 -7.91
N PRO A 26 5.77 4.91 -7.77
CA PRO A 26 5.09 4.31 -6.63
C PRO A 26 5.28 2.80 -6.52
N VAL A 27 5.20 2.09 -7.63
CA VAL A 27 5.40 0.63 -7.61
C VAL A 27 6.84 0.31 -7.24
N TYR A 28 7.77 1.05 -7.79
CA TYR A 28 9.18 0.85 -7.55
C TYR A 28 9.52 1.01 -6.08
N ARG A 29 9.04 2.09 -5.48
CA ARG A 29 9.32 2.36 -4.08
C ARG A 29 8.62 1.36 -3.16
N THR A 30 7.40 0.97 -3.53
CA THR A 30 6.66 -0.04 -2.78
C THR A 30 7.43 -1.36 -2.77
N ARG A 31 7.97 -1.73 -3.90
CA ARG A 31 8.75 -2.94 -4.01
C ARG A 31 10.01 -2.88 -3.15
N GLU A 32 10.73 -1.75 -3.22
CA GLU A 32 11.94 -1.58 -2.43
C GLU A 32 11.65 -1.72 -0.94
N GLU A 33 10.56 -1.09 -0.50
CA GLU A 33 10.23 -1.13 0.91
C GLU A 33 9.81 -2.52 1.33
N THR A 34 9.04 -3.21 0.47
CA THR A 34 8.60 -4.57 0.77
C THR A 34 9.78 -5.52 0.88
N ASP A 35 10.80 -5.31 0.04
CA ASP A 35 11.98 -6.17 0.08
C ASP A 35 12.74 -6.06 1.40
N LYS A 36 12.60 -4.94 2.10
CA LYS A 36 13.23 -4.75 3.40
C LYS A 36 12.42 -5.32 4.55
N MET A 37 11.18 -5.73 4.26
CA MET A 37 10.27 -6.20 5.30
C MET A 37 10.37 -7.71 5.45
N LYS A 38 9.88 -8.19 6.59
CA LYS A 38 9.79 -9.62 6.84
C LYS A 38 8.40 -10.10 6.46
N VAL A 39 8.32 -11.37 6.08
CA VAL A 39 7.04 -11.98 5.76
C VAL A 39 6.12 -11.83 6.97
N GLY A 40 4.89 -11.41 6.71
CA GLY A 40 3.91 -11.18 7.76
C GLY A 40 3.79 -9.72 8.18
N GLN A 41 4.77 -8.89 7.83
CA GLN A 41 4.69 -7.48 8.16
C GLN A 41 3.75 -6.76 7.21
N VAL A 42 3.24 -5.64 7.67
CA VAL A 42 2.22 -4.86 6.97
C VAL A 42 2.78 -3.50 6.58
N LEU A 43 2.52 -3.11 5.34
CA LEU A 43 2.98 -1.84 4.79
C LEU A 43 1.79 -0.98 4.42
N GLU A 44 1.82 0.27 4.85
CA GLU A 44 0.84 1.27 4.43
C GLU A 44 1.46 2.12 3.34
N VAL A 45 0.79 2.21 2.20
CA VAL A 45 1.28 3.00 1.06
C VAL A 45 0.28 4.09 0.76
N LEU A 46 0.76 5.32 0.72
CA LEU A 46 -0.04 6.49 0.40
C LEU A 46 0.43 7.06 -0.93
N VAL A 47 -0.48 7.15 -1.89
CA VAL A 47 -0.17 7.69 -3.22
C VAL A 47 -1.33 8.56 -3.68
N ASP A 48 -1.07 9.44 -4.65
CA ASP A 48 -2.15 10.23 -5.23
C ASP A 48 -2.14 10.18 -6.75
N ASP A 49 -1.40 9.25 -7.33
CA ASP A 49 -1.39 9.02 -8.77
C ASP A 49 -2.48 8.00 -9.11
N PRO A 50 -3.47 8.36 -9.93
CA PRO A 50 -4.55 7.42 -10.27
C PRO A 50 -4.05 6.13 -10.89
N ALA A 51 -2.95 6.17 -11.64
CA ALA A 51 -2.40 4.98 -12.26
C ALA A 51 -1.81 4.02 -11.25
N ALA A 52 -1.46 4.52 -10.07
CA ALA A 52 -0.84 3.67 -9.04
C ALA A 52 -1.81 2.62 -8.52
N GLU A 53 -3.10 2.91 -8.54
CA GLU A 53 -4.09 1.94 -8.07
C GLU A 53 -3.95 0.63 -8.83
N GLU A 54 -3.97 0.72 -10.15
CA GLU A 54 -3.89 -0.47 -10.98
C GLU A 54 -2.50 -1.08 -10.94
N ASP A 55 -1.48 -0.24 -10.97
CA ASP A 55 -0.10 -0.72 -10.99
C ASP A 55 0.27 -1.47 -9.71
N ILE A 56 -0.11 -0.93 -8.57
CA ILE A 56 0.20 -1.58 -7.29
C ILE A 56 -0.61 -2.86 -7.14
N THR A 57 -1.88 -2.83 -7.54
CA THR A 57 -2.72 -4.02 -7.48
C THR A 57 -2.12 -5.14 -8.33
N ARG A 58 -1.69 -4.79 -9.53
CA ARG A 58 -1.08 -5.77 -10.43
C ARG A 58 0.22 -6.32 -9.86
N TRP A 59 1.02 -5.44 -9.26
CA TRP A 59 2.28 -5.85 -8.66
C TRP A 59 2.06 -6.82 -7.50
N THR A 60 1.06 -6.55 -6.64
CA THR A 60 0.80 -7.42 -5.50
C THR A 60 0.38 -8.81 -5.97
N LYS A 61 -0.43 -8.86 -7.02
CA LYS A 61 -0.86 -10.16 -7.57
C LYS A 61 0.31 -10.92 -8.16
N ARG A 62 1.16 -10.22 -8.90
CA ARG A 62 2.28 -10.87 -9.57
C ARG A 62 3.29 -11.40 -8.57
N THR A 63 3.50 -10.71 -7.47
CA THR A 63 4.49 -11.09 -6.48
C THR A 63 3.93 -11.92 -5.33
N GLY A 64 2.62 -12.09 -5.28
CA GLY A 64 2.00 -12.92 -4.25
C GLY A 64 1.79 -12.20 -2.92
N GLN A 65 1.87 -10.89 -2.91
CA GLN A 65 1.56 -10.13 -1.71
C GLN A 65 0.05 -10.00 -1.55
N GLU A 66 -0.40 -9.60 -0.37
CA GLU A 66 -1.82 -9.51 -0.08
C GLU A 66 -2.23 -8.07 0.23
N ILE A 67 -3.27 -7.58 -0.44
CA ILE A 67 -3.85 -6.28 -0.12
C ILE A 67 -4.93 -6.52 0.94
N LEU A 68 -4.68 -6.00 2.13
CA LEU A 68 -5.64 -6.15 3.23
C LEU A 68 -6.74 -5.10 3.15
N SER A 69 -6.43 -3.94 2.63
CA SER A 69 -7.36 -2.84 2.58
C SER A 69 -6.93 -1.84 1.52
N PHE A 70 -7.91 -1.20 0.89
CA PHE A 70 -7.66 -0.17 -0.09
C PHE A 70 -8.73 0.90 0.08
N ASP A 71 -8.31 2.13 0.29
CA ASP A 71 -9.21 3.26 0.42
C ASP A 71 -8.86 4.33 -0.59
N LYS A 72 -9.89 4.91 -1.19
CA LYS A 72 -9.75 6.01 -2.13
C LYS A 72 -10.41 7.24 -1.51
N GLU A 73 -9.59 8.24 -1.22
CA GLU A 73 -10.09 9.46 -0.61
C GLU A 73 -10.77 10.34 -1.65
N SER A 74 -11.65 11.21 -1.19
CA SER A 74 -12.37 12.09 -2.10
C SER A 74 -11.45 13.08 -2.80
N ASP A 75 -10.28 13.36 -2.23
CA ASP A 75 -9.33 14.27 -2.84
C ASP A 75 -8.34 13.57 -3.78
N GLY A 76 -8.57 12.30 -4.06
CA GLY A 76 -7.74 11.56 -5.01
C GLY A 76 -6.62 10.76 -4.40
N ARG A 77 -6.42 10.87 -3.10
CA ARG A 77 -5.37 10.08 -2.44
C ARG A 77 -5.81 8.64 -2.30
N LEU A 78 -4.86 7.73 -2.44
CA LEU A 78 -5.09 6.30 -2.35
C LEU A 78 -4.29 5.76 -1.20
N ARG A 79 -4.88 4.84 -0.45
CA ARG A 79 -4.22 4.23 0.70
C ARG A 79 -4.34 2.73 0.59
N PHE A 80 -3.19 2.07 0.53
CA PHE A 80 -3.13 0.60 0.49
C PHE A 80 -2.58 0.09 1.80
N ILE A 81 -3.15 -0.99 2.29
CA ILE A 81 -2.58 -1.75 3.40
C ILE A 81 -2.22 -3.11 2.83
N ILE A 82 -0.93 -3.39 2.78
CA ILE A 82 -0.42 -4.58 2.10
C ILE A 82 0.35 -5.44 3.10
N ARG A 83 0.06 -6.73 3.11
CA ARG A 83 0.82 -7.68 3.93
C ARG A 83 1.81 -8.41 3.06
N LYS A 84 3.04 -8.50 3.52
CA LYS A 84 4.06 -9.24 2.80
C LYS A 84 3.86 -10.73 3.04
N LYS A 85 3.59 -11.47 1.98
CA LYS A 85 3.36 -12.91 2.05
C LYS A 85 4.56 -13.70 1.56
N LYS A 86 5.40 -13.09 0.74
CA LYS A 86 6.56 -13.79 0.18
C LYS A 86 7.79 -12.94 0.17
#